data_e021825446dd381d771a13ee4623bfed
#
_entry.id   e021825446dd381d771a13ee4623bfed
#
_cell.length_a   1.000
_cell.length_b   1.000
_cell.length_c   1.000
_cell.angle_alpha   90.00
_cell.angle_beta   90.00
_cell.angle_gamma   90.00
#
_symmetry.space_group_name_H-M   'P 1'
#
loop_
_entity.id
_entity.type
_entity.pdbx_description
1 polymer ?
#
loop_
_entity_poly.entity_id
_entity_poly.type
_entity_poly.pdbx_seq_one_letter_code
_entity_poly.pdbx_strand_id
1 'polypeptide(L)'
;MRKVFLLIALVATVFASNACGKKDDTKPQEQPKDSLEQKLIGKWRASLEIEVDAQGNKLAERESKCFSFEFFAGGKGNWLLDSDAICQDGNNWTKKTINWKVEGDNLIIYNVEGYNPLGHIKFEIALVEKDYFDLYVNTSNHIEGQYNERMDKVFERYKKIN
;
A
#
# COMPACT_ATOMS: atom_id res chain seq x y z
N MET A 1 -0.89 -58.22 36.91
CA MET A 1 -2.29 -58.62 37.25
C MET A 1 -3.28 -57.63 36.66
N ARG A 2 -4.18 -58.17 35.85
CA ARG A 2 -5.56 -57.71 35.53
C ARG A 2 -5.69 -56.36 34.82
N LYS A 3 -6.05 -56.44 33.57
CA LYS A 3 -7.32 -56.66 32.82
C LYS A 3 -7.98 -55.31 32.49
N VAL A 4 -8.01 -54.96 31.20
CA VAL A 4 -9.08 -55.17 30.19
C VAL A 4 -10.29 -54.28 30.43
N PHE A 5 -10.64 -53.42 29.46
CA PHE A 5 -11.86 -53.45 28.60
C PHE A 5 -11.81 -52.25 27.67
N LEU A 6 -11.69 -52.46 26.48
CA LEU A 6 -12.38 -52.42 25.21
C LEU A 6 -13.82 -51.92 25.29
N LEU A 7 -14.11 -50.82 24.65
CA LEU A 7 -15.44 -50.53 24.13
C LEU A 7 -15.38 -49.75 22.83
N ILE A 8 -15.64 -50.48 21.78
CA ILE A 8 -15.94 -50.07 20.42
C ILE A 8 -17.37 -49.51 20.43
N ALA A 9 -17.55 -48.34 19.89
CA ALA A 9 -18.84 -47.88 19.42
C ALA A 9 -18.75 -47.36 18.00
N LEU A 10 -19.15 -48.21 17.12
CA LEU A 10 -19.40 -48.03 15.72
C LEU A 10 -20.75 -47.34 15.57
N VAL A 11 -20.83 -46.18 14.96
CA VAL A 11 -22.12 -45.68 14.43
C VAL A 11 -21.94 -45.23 13.00
N ALA A 12 -22.71 -45.85 12.23
CA ALA A 12 -22.83 -45.88 10.78
C ALA A 12 -23.25 -44.55 10.13
N THR A 13 -22.66 -44.35 8.98
CA THR A 13 -23.23 -43.90 7.70
C THR A 13 -24.66 -43.34 7.66
N VAL A 14 -24.77 -42.10 7.20
CA VAL A 14 -25.85 -41.72 6.29
C VAL A 14 -25.27 -40.95 5.11
N PHE A 15 -25.23 -41.65 3.97
CA PHE A 15 -25.13 -41.01 2.68
C PHE A 15 -26.46 -40.32 2.39
N ALA A 16 -26.44 -39.05 2.18
CA ALA A 16 -27.46 -38.34 1.45
C ALA A 16 -26.81 -37.59 0.30
N SER A 17 -26.75 -38.26 -0.83
CA SER A 17 -26.58 -37.68 -2.12
C SER A 17 -27.76 -36.73 -2.41
N ASN A 18 -27.48 -35.46 -2.59
CA ASN A 18 -28.36 -34.60 -3.35
C ASN A 18 -27.58 -33.70 -4.28
N ALA A 19 -28.00 -33.83 -5.48
CA ALA A 19 -27.58 -33.33 -6.74
C ALA A 19 -27.48 -31.80 -6.83
N CYS A 20 -26.53 -31.39 -7.63
CA CYS A 20 -26.61 -30.33 -8.65
C CYS A 20 -27.25 -29.02 -8.27
N GLY A 21 -26.40 -28.04 -8.07
CA GLY A 21 -26.73 -26.62 -8.04
C GLY A 21 -25.45 -25.81 -8.08
N LYS A 22 -24.89 -25.62 -9.30
CA LYS A 22 -23.86 -24.58 -9.49
C LYS A 22 -24.48 -23.24 -9.15
N LYS A 23 -24.10 -22.69 -8.02
CA LYS A 23 -24.05 -21.26 -7.78
C LYS A 23 -22.62 -20.96 -7.38
N ASP A 24 -21.91 -20.30 -8.29
CA ASP A 24 -20.68 -19.58 -7.98
C ASP A 24 -21.03 -18.41 -7.03
N ASP A 25 -21.27 -18.73 -5.77
CA ASP A 25 -21.21 -17.75 -4.69
C ASP A 25 -19.73 -17.55 -4.36
N THR A 26 -19.07 -16.78 -5.19
CA THR A 26 -17.81 -16.15 -4.82
C THR A 26 -18.15 -15.17 -3.69
N LYS A 27 -18.18 -15.67 -2.44
CA LYS A 27 -18.21 -14.79 -1.26
C LYS A 27 -17.09 -13.77 -1.47
N PRO A 28 -17.37 -12.47 -1.33
CA PRO A 28 -16.32 -11.48 -1.24
C PRO A 28 -15.40 -11.95 -0.12
N GLN A 29 -14.13 -12.18 -0.44
CA GLN A 29 -13.12 -12.48 0.55
C GLN A 29 -13.06 -11.27 1.47
N GLU A 30 -13.61 -11.36 2.69
CA GLU A 30 -13.44 -10.33 3.71
C GLU A 30 -11.94 -10.19 3.95
N GLN A 31 -11.36 -9.13 3.42
CA GLN A 31 -9.99 -8.79 3.74
C GLN A 31 -9.88 -8.56 5.25
N PRO A 32 -8.84 -9.11 5.90
CA PRO A 32 -8.63 -8.88 7.33
C PRO A 32 -8.66 -7.38 7.60
N LYS A 33 -9.41 -6.96 8.61
CA LYS A 33 -9.66 -5.56 8.98
C LYS A 33 -8.41 -4.71 9.22
N ASP A 34 -7.25 -5.34 9.34
CA ASP A 34 -5.95 -4.72 9.63
C ASP A 34 -4.90 -4.92 8.52
N SER A 35 -5.32 -5.29 7.31
CA SER A 35 -4.38 -5.42 6.20
C SER A 35 -3.75 -4.07 5.88
N LEU A 36 -2.49 -4.08 5.42
CA LEU A 36 -1.77 -2.87 5.01
C LEU A 36 -2.57 -2.07 3.96
N GLU A 37 -3.25 -2.78 3.05
CA GLU A 37 -4.15 -2.21 2.06
C GLU A 37 -5.31 -1.44 2.70
N GLN A 38 -5.94 -1.99 3.75
CA GLN A 38 -7.02 -1.30 4.47
C GLN A 38 -6.54 -0.03 5.17
N LYS A 39 -5.34 -0.04 5.71
CA LYS A 39 -4.74 1.13 6.36
C LYS A 39 -4.48 2.28 5.38
N LEU A 40 -4.12 1.94 4.13
CA LEU A 40 -3.85 2.94 3.09
C LEU A 40 -5.12 3.58 2.51
N ILE A 41 -6.31 3.00 2.70
CA ILE A 41 -7.54 3.61 2.19
C ILE A 41 -7.75 5.01 2.79
N GLY A 42 -7.96 5.99 1.91
CA GLY A 42 -8.15 7.38 2.30
C GLY A 42 -7.46 8.37 1.38
N LYS A 43 -7.38 9.61 1.84
CA LYS A 43 -6.69 10.69 1.14
C LYS A 43 -5.40 11.00 1.87
N TRP A 44 -4.32 11.14 1.10
CA TRP A 44 -2.98 11.32 1.63
C TRP A 44 -2.23 12.39 0.85
N ARG A 45 -1.53 13.27 1.54
CA ARG A 45 -0.74 14.32 0.93
C ARG A 45 0.71 14.22 1.39
N ALA A 46 1.64 14.30 0.46
CA ALA A 46 3.05 14.44 0.77
C ALA A 46 3.26 15.63 1.71
N SER A 47 4.05 15.45 2.73
CA SER A 47 4.28 16.46 3.77
C SER A 47 5.74 16.70 4.06
N LEU A 48 6.55 15.65 4.07
CA LEU A 48 7.96 15.70 4.41
C LEU A 48 8.75 14.77 3.52
N GLU A 49 9.95 15.18 3.17
CA GLU A 49 11.01 14.31 2.68
C GLU A 49 12.07 14.21 3.78
N ILE A 50 12.47 12.99 4.13
CA ILE A 50 13.32 12.68 5.28
C ILE A 50 14.52 11.89 4.80
N GLU A 51 15.71 12.43 4.98
CA GLU A 51 16.98 11.75 4.71
C GLU A 51 17.49 11.05 5.97
N VAL A 52 17.96 9.82 5.81
CA VAL A 52 18.58 9.04 6.89
C VAL A 52 19.91 8.45 6.46
N ASP A 53 20.79 8.22 7.45
CA ASP A 53 22.04 7.49 7.25
C ASP A 53 21.83 5.97 7.28
N ALA A 54 22.91 5.21 7.08
CA ALA A 54 22.90 3.75 7.11
C ALA A 54 22.48 3.15 8.46
N GLN A 55 22.49 3.91 9.53
CA GLN A 55 22.03 3.54 10.87
C GLN A 55 20.59 3.94 11.13
N GLY A 56 19.94 4.62 10.18
CA GLY A 56 18.57 5.12 10.29
C GLY A 56 18.44 6.44 11.05
N ASN A 57 19.55 7.14 11.34
CA ASN A 57 19.47 8.45 11.96
C ASN A 57 19.07 9.51 10.95
N LYS A 58 18.15 10.38 11.35
CA LYS A 58 17.71 11.50 10.51
C LYS A 58 18.86 12.49 10.28
N LEU A 59 19.19 12.75 9.03
CA LEU A 59 20.19 13.72 8.60
C LEU A 59 19.57 15.05 8.23
N ALA A 60 18.45 15.01 7.49
CA ALA A 60 17.75 16.19 7.02
C ALA A 60 16.25 15.93 6.94
N GLU A 61 15.48 17.00 6.94
CA GLU A 61 14.04 16.96 6.73
C GLU A 61 13.63 18.23 5.98
N ARG A 62 12.81 18.08 4.95
CA ARG A 62 12.26 19.20 4.19
C ARG A 62 10.79 19.00 3.88
N GLU A 63 10.05 20.08 3.69
CA GLU A 63 8.67 20.00 3.26
C GLU A 63 8.57 19.42 1.86
N SER A 64 7.60 18.51 1.67
CA SER A 64 7.19 17.98 0.38
C SER A 64 5.68 18.19 0.21
N LYS A 65 5.28 18.72 -0.93
CA LYS A 65 3.86 19.04 -1.20
C LYS A 65 3.41 18.62 -2.60
N CYS A 66 4.32 17.98 -3.37
CA CYS A 66 4.14 17.75 -4.81
C CYS A 66 3.15 16.66 -5.17
N PHE A 67 2.83 15.77 -4.26
CA PHE A 67 2.06 14.56 -4.55
C PHE A 67 0.95 14.37 -3.55
N SER A 68 -0.14 13.78 -4.05
CA SER A 68 -1.25 13.36 -3.21
C SER A 68 -1.84 12.08 -3.77
N PHE A 69 -2.30 11.19 -2.89
CA PHE A 69 -3.00 9.98 -3.27
C PHE A 69 -4.39 9.95 -2.68
N GLU A 70 -5.34 9.43 -3.43
CA GLU A 70 -6.64 9.01 -2.93
C GLU A 70 -6.78 7.52 -3.22
N PHE A 71 -6.75 6.69 -2.19
CA PHE A 71 -6.91 5.24 -2.31
C PHE A 71 -8.33 4.85 -1.93
N PHE A 72 -9.02 4.16 -2.82
CA PHE A 72 -10.38 3.65 -2.61
C PHE A 72 -10.34 2.13 -2.42
N ALA A 73 -11.31 1.60 -1.71
CA ALA A 73 -11.49 0.16 -1.61
C ALA A 73 -11.62 -0.46 -3.02
N GLY A 74 -11.13 -1.70 -3.18
CA GLY A 74 -11.18 -2.39 -4.46
C GLY A 74 -10.09 -1.96 -5.44
N GLY A 75 -9.00 -1.37 -4.96
CA GLY A 75 -7.80 -1.12 -5.76
C GLY A 75 -7.92 -0.01 -6.80
N LYS A 76 -8.87 0.89 -6.63
CA LYS A 76 -9.03 2.11 -7.45
C LYS A 76 -8.53 3.31 -6.67
N GLY A 77 -8.09 4.35 -7.38
CA GLY A 77 -7.63 5.56 -6.73
C GLY A 77 -7.36 6.70 -7.69
N ASN A 78 -6.81 7.76 -7.14
CA ASN A 78 -6.31 8.90 -7.87
C ASN A 78 -4.90 9.22 -7.40
N TRP A 79 -4.07 9.59 -8.34
CA TRP A 79 -2.80 10.23 -8.10
C TRP A 79 -2.91 11.68 -8.53
N LEU A 80 -2.67 12.58 -7.61
CA LEU A 80 -2.71 14.01 -7.87
C LEU A 80 -1.27 14.52 -7.91
N LEU A 81 -0.93 15.12 -9.04
CA LEU A 81 0.39 15.70 -9.31
C LEU A 81 0.22 17.20 -9.37
N ASP A 82 1.05 17.96 -8.66
CA ASP A 82 1.11 19.39 -8.87
C ASP A 82 1.73 19.66 -10.25
N SER A 83 1.05 20.43 -11.07
CA SER A 83 1.52 20.77 -12.42
C SER A 83 2.64 21.81 -12.43
N ASP A 84 2.81 22.51 -11.32
CA ASP A 84 3.87 23.51 -11.20
C ASP A 84 5.15 22.84 -10.70
N ALA A 85 6.22 22.96 -11.47
CA ALA A 85 7.54 22.40 -11.15
C ALA A 85 8.12 22.86 -9.79
N ILE A 86 7.45 23.77 -9.11
CA ILE A 86 7.86 24.37 -7.85
C ILE A 86 7.05 23.83 -6.68
N CYS A 87 6.01 23.03 -6.92
CA CYS A 87 5.14 22.46 -5.89
C CYS A 87 4.62 23.48 -4.89
N GLN A 88 4.33 24.69 -5.38
CA GLN A 88 3.76 25.77 -4.58
C GLN A 88 2.26 25.57 -4.47
N ASP A 89 1.77 25.53 -3.25
CA ASP A 89 0.38 25.72 -2.83
C ASP A 89 -0.69 24.70 -3.21
N GLY A 90 -0.44 23.71 -4.06
CA GLY A 90 -1.38 22.61 -4.33
C GLY A 90 -2.71 23.05 -4.96
N ASN A 91 -2.72 24.13 -5.73
CA ASN A 91 -3.93 24.63 -6.37
C ASN A 91 -4.10 24.16 -7.82
N ASN A 92 -3.03 23.69 -8.45
CA ASN A 92 -3.00 23.24 -9.86
C ASN A 92 -2.77 21.73 -9.96
N TRP A 93 -3.59 20.94 -9.29
CA TRP A 93 -3.46 19.49 -9.32
C TRP A 93 -3.92 18.88 -10.64
N THR A 94 -3.04 18.16 -11.30
CA THR A 94 -3.42 17.24 -12.36
C THR A 94 -3.83 15.92 -11.71
N LYS A 95 -5.10 15.56 -11.84
CA LYS A 95 -5.63 14.30 -11.35
C LYS A 95 -5.48 13.21 -12.39
N LYS A 96 -4.86 12.10 -12.00
CA LYS A 96 -4.74 10.87 -12.77
C LYS A 96 -5.48 9.74 -12.08
N THR A 97 -6.35 9.04 -12.79
CA THR A 97 -6.93 7.81 -12.27
C THR A 97 -5.89 6.71 -12.26
N ILE A 98 -5.90 5.91 -11.22
CA ILE A 98 -4.96 4.81 -11.01
C ILE A 98 -5.68 3.54 -10.56
N ASN A 99 -5.02 2.41 -10.78
CA ASN A 99 -5.27 1.20 -10.00
C ASN A 99 -4.11 1.02 -9.03
N TRP A 100 -4.39 0.44 -7.87
CA TRP A 100 -3.37 0.18 -6.87
C TRP A 100 -3.61 -1.13 -6.15
N LYS A 101 -2.56 -1.68 -5.55
CA LYS A 101 -2.58 -2.85 -4.67
C LYS A 101 -1.37 -2.83 -3.76
N VAL A 102 -1.40 -3.64 -2.72
CA VAL A 102 -0.25 -3.91 -1.87
C VAL A 102 0.19 -5.36 -2.08
N GLU A 103 1.48 -5.57 -2.32
CA GLU A 103 2.12 -6.89 -2.40
C GLU A 103 3.32 -6.94 -1.47
N GLY A 104 3.20 -7.68 -0.35
CA GLY A 104 4.18 -7.61 0.74
C GLY A 104 4.25 -6.20 1.28
N ASP A 105 5.45 -5.64 1.34
CA ASP A 105 5.70 -4.26 1.77
C ASP A 105 5.75 -3.26 0.60
N ASN A 106 5.13 -3.60 -0.53
CA ASN A 106 5.17 -2.72 -1.70
C ASN A 106 3.77 -2.21 -2.07
N LEU A 107 3.68 -0.90 -2.24
CA LEU A 107 2.58 -0.23 -2.92
C LEU A 107 2.85 -0.26 -4.42
N ILE A 108 1.96 -0.88 -5.18
CA ILE A 108 2.04 -0.99 -6.63
C ILE A 108 0.94 -0.15 -7.25
N ILE A 109 1.33 0.81 -8.07
CA ILE A 109 0.42 1.66 -8.83
C ILE A 109 0.52 1.26 -10.31
N TYR A 110 -0.60 1.04 -10.95
CA TYR A 110 -0.68 0.62 -12.35
C TYR A 110 -1.89 1.24 -13.05
N ASN A 111 -1.94 1.14 -14.38
CA ASN A 111 -2.98 1.74 -15.21
C ASN A 111 -3.16 3.25 -14.93
N VAL A 112 -2.06 3.97 -14.83
CA VAL A 112 -2.08 5.43 -14.63
C VAL A 112 -2.58 6.10 -15.90
N GLU A 113 -3.65 6.88 -15.78
CA GLU A 113 -4.26 7.59 -16.90
C GLU A 113 -3.26 8.51 -17.62
N GLY A 114 -3.16 8.35 -18.94
CA GLY A 114 -2.24 9.14 -19.77
C GLY A 114 -0.76 8.82 -19.58
N TYR A 115 -0.43 7.78 -18.85
CA TYR A 115 0.93 7.26 -18.73
C TYR A 115 1.08 6.00 -19.57
N ASN A 116 2.19 5.83 -20.27
CA ASN A 116 2.40 4.70 -21.17
C ASN A 116 2.30 3.37 -20.38
N PRO A 117 1.50 2.40 -20.86
CA PRO A 117 1.06 1.24 -20.08
C PRO A 117 2.13 0.17 -19.83
N LEU A 118 3.39 0.42 -20.11
CA LEU A 118 4.44 -0.60 -20.00
C LEU A 118 4.84 -0.94 -18.57
N GLY A 119 4.18 -0.38 -17.56
CA GLY A 119 4.65 -0.67 -16.25
C GLY A 119 3.68 -0.36 -15.13
N HIS A 120 4.06 -0.85 -14.02
CA HIS A 120 3.62 -0.46 -12.71
C HIS A 120 4.74 0.37 -12.06
N ILE A 121 4.32 1.34 -11.26
CA ILE A 121 5.23 2.07 -10.38
C ILE A 121 5.19 1.34 -9.04
N LYS A 122 6.35 0.96 -8.56
CA LYS A 122 6.51 0.23 -7.31
C LYS A 122 7.19 1.11 -6.29
N PHE A 123 6.55 1.30 -5.15
CA PHE A 123 7.08 1.99 -3.99
C PHE A 123 7.24 1.00 -2.84
N GLU A 124 8.37 0.98 -2.20
CA GLU A 124 8.56 0.23 -0.95
C GLU A 124 7.96 1.04 0.20
N ILE A 125 7.09 0.42 0.98
CA ILE A 125 6.44 1.03 2.14
C ILE A 125 7.38 0.85 3.33
N ALA A 126 7.87 1.94 3.89
CA ALA A 126 8.73 1.92 5.06
C ALA A 126 7.94 1.81 6.37
N LEU A 127 6.79 2.48 6.45
CA LEU A 127 5.97 2.54 7.64
C LEU A 127 4.53 2.91 7.27
N VAL A 128 3.54 2.37 7.99
CA VAL A 128 2.14 2.82 7.94
C VAL A 128 1.59 2.97 9.33
N GLU A 129 1.20 4.18 9.66
CA GLU A 129 0.54 4.57 10.90
C GLU A 129 -0.91 5.05 10.61
N LYS A 130 -1.63 5.41 11.67
CA LYS A 130 -3.02 5.85 11.54
C LYS A 130 -3.18 7.11 10.68
N ASP A 131 -2.26 8.06 10.84
CA ASP A 131 -2.37 9.41 10.30
C ASP A 131 -1.27 9.75 9.29
N TYR A 132 -0.34 8.83 9.04
CA TYR A 132 0.71 8.99 8.04
C TYR A 132 1.26 7.63 7.56
N PHE A 133 1.89 7.63 6.40
CA PHE A 133 2.74 6.54 5.93
C PHE A 133 3.97 7.09 5.21
N ASP A 134 5.02 6.29 5.18
CA ASP A 134 6.30 6.63 4.57
C ASP A 134 6.60 5.67 3.41
N LEU A 135 6.98 6.23 2.26
CA LEU A 135 7.47 5.49 1.10
C LEU A 135 8.96 5.76 0.90
N TYR A 136 9.73 4.73 0.55
CA TYR A 136 11.09 4.94 0.08
C TYR A 136 11.09 5.63 -1.27
N VAL A 137 11.89 6.67 -1.39
CA VAL A 137 12.13 7.41 -2.64
C VAL A 137 13.33 6.81 -3.35
N ASN A 138 13.16 6.53 -4.64
CA ASN A 138 14.29 6.13 -5.48
C ASN A 138 15.11 7.37 -5.84
N THR A 139 16.31 7.46 -5.29
CA THR A 139 17.20 8.62 -5.48
C THR A 139 18.10 8.51 -6.70
N SER A 140 18.02 7.42 -7.48
CA SER A 140 18.92 7.19 -8.62
C SER A 140 18.82 8.22 -9.76
N ASN A 141 17.70 8.97 -9.81
CA ASN A 141 17.45 10.01 -10.82
C ASN A 141 17.61 11.44 -10.26
N HIS A 142 18.10 11.61 -9.05
CA HIS A 142 18.24 12.91 -8.42
C HIS A 142 19.56 13.61 -8.84
N ILE A 143 19.52 14.93 -8.79
CA ILE A 143 20.67 15.78 -9.16
C ILE A 143 21.75 15.64 -8.08
N GLU A 144 23.01 15.51 -8.52
CA GLU A 144 24.17 15.50 -7.61
C GLU A 144 24.15 16.72 -6.67
N GLY A 145 24.37 16.48 -5.38
CA GLY A 145 24.33 17.53 -4.34
C GLY A 145 22.94 17.85 -3.80
N GLN A 146 21.86 17.20 -4.28
CA GLN A 146 20.51 17.39 -3.76
C GLN A 146 20.35 16.83 -2.34
N TYR A 147 21.07 15.76 -2.01
CA TYR A 147 21.03 15.08 -0.73
C TYR A 147 22.34 15.15 0.02
N ASN A 148 22.28 14.87 1.32
CA ASN A 148 23.47 14.80 2.16
C ASN A 148 24.40 13.66 1.71
N GLU A 149 25.71 13.90 1.65
CA GLU A 149 26.71 12.89 1.24
C GLU A 149 26.71 11.61 2.11
N ARG A 150 26.23 11.70 3.35
CA ARG A 150 26.07 10.54 4.26
C ARG A 150 24.71 9.85 4.16
N MET A 151 23.85 10.34 3.29
CA MET A 151 22.52 9.79 3.10
C MET A 151 22.59 8.37 2.54
N ASP A 152 21.87 7.43 3.17
CA ASP A 152 21.66 6.07 2.70
C ASP A 152 20.30 5.93 2.01
N LYS A 153 19.27 6.49 2.65
CA LYS A 153 17.89 6.41 2.17
C LYS A 153 17.15 7.72 2.33
N VAL A 154 16.15 7.88 1.49
CA VAL A 154 15.17 8.96 1.59
C VAL A 154 13.79 8.35 1.66
N PHE A 155 12.95 8.85 2.56
CA PHE A 155 11.51 8.56 2.49
C PHE A 155 10.72 9.83 2.26
N GLU A 156 9.59 9.65 1.59
CA GLU A 156 8.56 10.67 1.51
C GLU A 156 7.41 10.30 2.45
N ARG A 157 7.08 11.19 3.36
CA ARG A 157 5.98 11.04 4.30
C ARG A 157 4.71 11.64 3.76
N TYR A 158 3.67 10.83 3.74
CA TYR A 158 2.31 11.22 3.39
C TYR A 158 1.45 11.31 4.65
N LYS A 159 0.83 12.47 4.88
CA LYS A 159 -0.13 12.66 5.97
C LYS A 159 -1.55 12.48 5.47
N LYS A 160 -2.39 11.88 6.32
CA LYS A 160 -3.82 11.75 6.07
C LYS A 160 -4.48 13.11 6.07
N ILE A 161 -5.33 13.35 5.08
CA ILE A 161 -6.17 14.54 4.96
C ILE A 161 -7.63 14.15 4.97
N ASN A 162 -8.46 14.98 5.60
CA ASN A 162 -9.91 14.76 5.72
C ASN A 162 -10.66 15.23 4.47
#